data_1f50c1f53665ced21085e27a581b9ed6
#
_entry.id   1f50c1f53665ced21085e27a581b9ed6
#
_cell.length_a   1.000
_cell.length_b   1.000
_cell.length_c   1.000
_cell.angle_alpha   90.00
_cell.angle_beta   90.00
_cell.angle_gamma   90.00
#
_symmetry.space_group_name_H-M   'P 1'
#
loop_
_entity.id
_entity.type
_entity.pdbx_description
1 polymer ?
#
loop_
_entity_poly.entity_id
_entity_poly.type
_entity_poly.pdbx_seq_one_letter_code
_entity_poly.pdbx_strand_id
1 'polypeptide(L)'
;MTEHEHVRVAVIGSGFGGLGAAVRLRREGVTDFVVLERAGSVGGTWRDNSYPGCACDVPSHLYSFSFAPNPDWPRTFSGQGHIRAYLEHVTDVFGLRPHLRLDSEVKLMTWDAERLYWVIETSSGTLCADIVVSATGPLSDPKVPDVPGLDTFPGKVFHSARWDHDYDLRGKRVAMVGTGASAIQIVPAIQPDVAKLTLFQRTPPWVMPRMDRAISGAERLLHRTLPATARLRRGLLWGIRELQVQAFTKRPDELGVVEQIAKRNMFRAVKDPALRAKLTPDYRIGCKRILLSSTYYPALAKPNVDVVASGLREVRGSTVVAADGSEAEVDAIVFGTGFHVTDMPIAERVVGAQGRTLAEAWSSGMRSLRGATAAGFPNWMTIIGPNTGLGNSSMILMIESQLNYLADYVRQLDVLGGRAALDARPGAVDAWNDRVQKRMERTVWSTGGCTSWYLDENGVNTTVWPGTTTEFRSATRRVDLAEYDLIRPPAAGPGLEPAPASETEPEAASEPETETEPVRAAAARSARRAQKKAEADA
;
A
#
# COMPACT_ATOMS: atom_id res chain seq x y z
N MET A 1 27.71 0.39 -25.77
CA MET A 1 26.83 0.35 -24.58
C MET A 1 25.50 0.95 -25.02
N THR A 2 24.44 0.20 -24.98
CA THR A 2 23.09 0.72 -25.27
C THR A 2 22.77 1.79 -24.24
N GLU A 3 22.51 3.01 -24.69
CA GLU A 3 22.08 4.13 -23.83
C GLU A 3 20.66 3.81 -23.36
N HIS A 4 20.51 3.41 -22.10
CA HIS A 4 19.19 3.17 -21.50
C HIS A 4 18.51 4.50 -21.24
N GLU A 5 17.19 4.51 -21.35
CA GLU A 5 16.40 5.66 -20.92
C GLU A 5 16.70 6.00 -19.45
N HIS A 6 16.90 7.28 -19.15
CA HIS A 6 17.16 7.77 -17.81
C HIS A 6 16.04 8.69 -17.34
N VAL A 7 15.54 8.45 -16.15
CA VAL A 7 14.56 9.32 -15.49
C VAL A 7 15.09 9.73 -14.12
N ARG A 8 14.63 10.86 -13.64
CA ARG A 8 15.02 11.31 -12.29
C ARG A 8 14.45 10.43 -11.20
N VAL A 9 13.17 10.04 -11.28
CA VAL A 9 12.50 9.23 -10.25
C VAL A 9 11.73 8.08 -10.90
N ALA A 10 12.00 6.86 -10.47
CA ALA A 10 11.16 5.70 -10.77
C ALA A 10 10.31 5.34 -9.55
N VAL A 11 8.99 5.33 -9.71
CA VAL A 11 8.02 4.90 -8.70
C VAL A 11 7.52 3.51 -9.07
N ILE A 12 7.60 2.55 -8.15
CA ILE A 12 7.23 1.16 -8.40
C ILE A 12 5.86 0.86 -7.76
N GLY A 13 4.86 0.61 -8.59
CA GLY A 13 3.47 0.35 -8.18
C GLY A 13 2.56 1.57 -8.32
N SER A 14 1.31 1.33 -8.73
CA SER A 14 0.28 2.35 -8.98
C SER A 14 -0.94 2.23 -8.05
N GLY A 15 -0.73 1.77 -6.82
CA GLY A 15 -1.70 1.86 -5.73
C GLY A 15 -1.74 3.26 -5.10
N PHE A 16 -2.37 3.41 -3.92
CA PHE A 16 -2.37 4.67 -3.18
C PHE A 16 -0.96 5.25 -2.97
N GLY A 17 0.02 4.41 -2.62
CA GLY A 17 1.40 4.87 -2.39
C GLY A 17 2.00 5.52 -3.63
N GLY A 18 1.98 4.81 -4.77
CA GLY A 18 2.62 5.28 -6.00
C GLY A 18 1.89 6.43 -6.67
N LEU A 19 0.56 6.38 -6.76
CA LEU A 19 -0.23 7.53 -7.27
C LEU A 19 -0.04 8.76 -6.38
N GLY A 20 0.01 8.57 -5.06
CA GLY A 20 0.31 9.65 -4.12
C GLY A 20 1.70 10.23 -4.34
N ALA A 21 2.73 9.39 -4.55
CA ALA A 21 4.08 9.82 -4.86
C ALA A 21 4.14 10.62 -6.17
N ALA A 22 3.50 10.13 -7.23
CA ALA A 22 3.42 10.82 -8.51
C ALA A 22 2.76 12.21 -8.41
N VAL A 23 1.63 12.32 -7.69
CA VAL A 23 0.99 13.62 -7.42
C VAL A 23 1.93 14.54 -6.64
N ARG A 24 2.63 13.99 -5.65
CA ARG A 24 3.53 14.81 -4.81
C ARG A 24 4.73 15.31 -5.62
N LEU A 25 5.38 14.46 -6.41
CA LEU A 25 6.49 14.83 -7.29
C LEU A 25 6.09 15.95 -8.24
N ARG A 26 4.94 15.84 -8.92
CA ARG A 26 4.43 16.91 -9.79
C ARG A 26 4.21 18.24 -9.06
N ARG A 27 3.73 18.20 -7.82
CA ARG A 27 3.54 19.40 -7.00
C ARG A 27 4.83 20.06 -6.56
N GLU A 28 5.91 19.30 -6.46
CA GLU A 28 7.27 19.81 -6.20
C GLU A 28 7.98 20.25 -7.49
N GLY A 29 7.29 20.19 -8.65
CA GLY A 29 7.87 20.60 -9.95
C GLY A 29 8.71 19.52 -10.62
N VAL A 30 8.77 18.31 -10.06
CA VAL A 30 9.45 17.17 -10.69
C VAL A 30 8.53 16.59 -11.75
N THR A 31 8.91 16.73 -13.03
CA THR A 31 8.17 16.21 -14.18
C THR A 31 8.84 15.00 -14.83
N ASP A 32 10.13 14.82 -14.60
CA ASP A 32 10.93 13.70 -15.08
C ASP A 32 10.82 12.53 -14.09
N PHE A 33 9.74 11.76 -14.22
CA PHE A 33 9.51 10.54 -13.46
C PHE A 33 8.61 9.55 -14.22
N VAL A 34 8.71 8.30 -13.85
CA VAL A 34 7.87 7.21 -14.35
C VAL A 34 7.24 6.44 -13.19
N VAL A 35 6.03 5.92 -13.39
CA VAL A 35 5.37 4.98 -12.49
C VAL A 35 5.27 3.63 -13.20
N LEU A 36 5.99 2.63 -12.71
CA LEU A 36 5.99 1.27 -13.24
C LEU A 36 4.93 0.44 -12.53
N GLU A 37 4.02 -0.15 -13.28
CA GLU A 37 2.96 -1.02 -12.75
C GLU A 37 2.97 -2.36 -13.47
N ARG A 38 2.97 -3.48 -12.72
CA ARG A 38 2.99 -4.83 -13.28
C ARG A 38 1.71 -5.24 -14.00
N ALA A 39 0.60 -4.59 -13.70
CA ALA A 39 -0.69 -4.91 -14.31
C ALA A 39 -1.14 -3.85 -15.32
N GLY A 40 -2.13 -4.18 -16.14
CA GLY A 40 -2.68 -3.33 -17.19
C GLY A 40 -3.58 -2.18 -16.69
N SER A 41 -3.65 -1.92 -15.39
CA SER A 41 -4.42 -0.79 -14.84
C SER A 41 -3.92 -0.37 -13.47
N VAL A 42 -4.24 0.87 -13.06
CA VAL A 42 -3.94 1.39 -11.73
C VAL A 42 -4.83 0.76 -10.66
N GLY A 43 -4.47 0.93 -9.37
CA GLY A 43 -5.34 0.60 -8.25
C GLY A 43 -4.72 -0.29 -7.17
N GLY A 44 -3.64 -1.05 -7.47
CA GLY A 44 -2.95 -1.91 -6.50
C GLY A 44 -3.93 -2.83 -5.74
N THR A 45 -3.89 -2.83 -4.41
CA THR A 45 -4.79 -3.63 -3.55
C THR A 45 -6.27 -3.54 -3.95
N TRP A 46 -6.75 -2.40 -4.41
CA TRP A 46 -8.15 -2.18 -4.78
C TRP A 46 -8.49 -2.59 -6.21
N ARG A 47 -7.49 -2.86 -7.06
CA ARG A 47 -7.64 -3.59 -8.31
C ARG A 47 -7.66 -5.10 -8.05
N ASP A 48 -6.69 -5.59 -7.28
CA ASP A 48 -6.40 -7.01 -7.12
C ASP A 48 -7.41 -7.75 -6.23
N ASN A 49 -7.94 -7.09 -5.20
CA ASN A 49 -8.92 -7.69 -4.29
C ASN A 49 -10.34 -7.39 -4.76
N SER A 50 -10.86 -8.23 -5.66
CA SER A 50 -12.19 -8.09 -6.27
C SER A 50 -13.21 -9.13 -5.80
N TYR A 51 -12.92 -9.86 -4.72
CA TYR A 51 -13.78 -10.88 -4.15
C TYR A 51 -15.15 -10.32 -3.70
N PRO A 52 -16.21 -11.15 -3.68
CA PRO A 52 -17.55 -10.75 -3.24
C PRO A 52 -17.56 -10.13 -1.84
N GLY A 53 -18.18 -8.97 -1.70
CA GLY A 53 -18.22 -8.24 -0.43
C GLY A 53 -16.98 -7.40 -0.10
N CYS A 54 -15.99 -7.32 -0.98
CA CYS A 54 -14.75 -6.55 -0.75
C CYS A 54 -15.04 -5.07 -0.50
N ALA A 55 -14.63 -4.60 0.67
CA ALA A 55 -14.85 -3.21 1.09
C ALA A 55 -13.81 -2.78 2.13
N CYS A 56 -13.60 -1.47 2.25
CA CYS A 56 -12.71 -0.91 3.26
C CYS A 56 -13.33 -0.99 4.66
N ASP A 57 -12.51 -1.27 5.66
CA ASP A 57 -12.84 -1.25 7.09
C ASP A 57 -12.51 0.09 7.78
N VAL A 58 -12.08 1.09 6.99
CA VAL A 58 -11.86 2.46 7.42
C VAL A 58 -12.97 3.35 6.83
N PRO A 59 -13.50 4.34 7.59
CA PRO A 59 -14.51 5.25 7.07
C PRO A 59 -14.05 5.97 5.80
N SER A 60 -14.93 6.04 4.78
CA SER A 60 -14.62 6.53 3.43
C SER A 60 -13.99 7.91 3.40
N HIS A 61 -14.50 8.87 4.20
CA HIS A 61 -13.94 10.21 4.27
C HIS A 61 -12.53 10.27 4.86
N LEU A 62 -12.10 9.25 5.61
CA LEU A 62 -10.73 9.12 6.10
C LEU A 62 -9.85 8.31 5.15
N TYR A 63 -10.47 7.43 4.32
CA TYR A 63 -9.78 6.58 3.36
C TYR A 63 -9.74 7.20 1.97
N SER A 64 -9.28 8.43 1.88
CA SER A 64 -9.00 9.19 0.66
C SER A 64 -7.83 10.13 0.90
N PHE A 65 -7.19 10.61 -0.15
CA PHE A 65 -6.16 11.63 -0.01
C PHE A 65 -6.75 12.94 0.54
N SER A 66 -6.00 13.62 1.41
CA SER A 66 -6.40 14.93 1.97
C SER A 66 -6.43 16.02 0.90
N PHE A 67 -5.59 15.86 -0.13
CA PHE A 67 -5.48 16.76 -1.27
C PHE A 67 -6.46 16.44 -2.41
N ALA A 68 -7.16 15.31 -2.35
CA ALA A 68 -8.17 14.88 -3.31
C ALA A 68 -9.37 14.27 -2.56
N PRO A 69 -10.12 15.08 -1.76
CA PRO A 69 -11.28 14.58 -1.04
C PRO A 69 -12.37 14.19 -2.02
N ASN A 70 -13.06 13.08 -1.75
CA ASN A 70 -14.22 12.66 -2.54
C ASN A 70 -15.51 13.01 -1.78
N PRO A 71 -16.33 13.94 -2.27
CA PRO A 71 -17.62 14.28 -1.67
C PRO A 71 -18.71 13.23 -1.94
N ASP A 72 -18.47 12.32 -2.91
CA ASP A 72 -19.48 11.47 -3.52
C ASP A 72 -19.46 10.02 -3.01
N TRP A 73 -18.79 9.77 -1.91
CA TRP A 73 -18.83 8.43 -1.34
C TRP A 73 -20.27 7.94 -1.11
N PRO A 74 -20.66 6.77 -1.65
CA PRO A 74 -22.04 6.29 -1.52
C PRO A 74 -22.34 5.75 -0.12
N ARG A 75 -21.32 5.28 0.61
CA ARG A 75 -21.44 4.66 1.93
C ARG A 75 -20.36 5.15 2.89
N THR A 76 -20.64 5.03 4.18
CA THR A 76 -19.65 5.36 5.23
C THR A 76 -18.42 4.45 5.20
N PHE A 77 -18.54 3.24 4.65
CA PHE A 77 -17.46 2.31 4.34
C PHE A 77 -17.62 1.84 2.90
N SER A 78 -16.82 2.37 2.01
CA SER A 78 -16.97 2.13 0.56
C SER A 78 -16.48 0.76 0.14
N GLY A 79 -17.18 0.17 -0.82
CA GLY A 79 -16.78 -1.05 -1.49
C GLY A 79 -15.60 -0.83 -2.45
N GLN A 80 -14.97 -1.93 -2.82
CA GLN A 80 -13.79 -2.00 -3.68
C GLN A 80 -13.94 -1.20 -4.97
N GLY A 81 -15.04 -1.38 -5.72
CA GLY A 81 -15.25 -0.71 -7.01
C GLY A 81 -15.25 0.83 -6.89
N HIS A 82 -15.80 1.38 -5.80
CA HIS A 82 -15.81 2.83 -5.57
C HIS A 82 -14.42 3.36 -5.23
N ILE A 83 -13.60 2.58 -4.52
CA ILE A 83 -12.23 2.99 -4.18
C ILE A 83 -11.33 2.88 -5.42
N ARG A 84 -11.51 1.84 -6.24
CA ARG A 84 -10.82 1.71 -7.53
C ARG A 84 -11.16 2.89 -8.44
N ALA A 85 -12.44 3.20 -8.60
CA ALA A 85 -12.89 4.36 -9.39
C ALA A 85 -12.32 5.69 -8.86
N TYR A 86 -12.20 5.84 -7.54
CA TYR A 86 -11.54 6.99 -6.93
C TYR A 86 -10.06 7.10 -7.32
N LEU A 87 -9.31 6.00 -7.35
CA LEU A 87 -7.90 6.00 -7.76
C LEU A 87 -7.74 6.31 -9.25
N GLU A 88 -8.62 5.78 -10.11
CA GLU A 88 -8.68 6.15 -11.53
C GLU A 88 -8.94 7.65 -11.70
N HIS A 89 -9.93 8.19 -10.98
CA HIS A 89 -10.25 9.62 -10.98
C HIS A 89 -9.06 10.48 -10.52
N VAL A 90 -8.34 10.08 -9.47
CA VAL A 90 -7.11 10.77 -9.04
C VAL A 90 -6.06 10.76 -10.15
N THR A 91 -5.90 9.62 -10.82
CA THR A 91 -4.96 9.50 -11.94
C THR A 91 -5.27 10.49 -13.05
N ASP A 92 -6.55 10.65 -13.40
CA ASP A 92 -7.00 11.53 -14.48
C ASP A 92 -6.91 13.02 -14.08
N VAL A 93 -7.48 13.38 -12.94
CA VAL A 93 -7.51 14.79 -12.47
C VAL A 93 -6.11 15.35 -12.25
N PHE A 94 -5.18 14.54 -11.79
CA PHE A 94 -3.79 14.98 -11.62
C PHE A 94 -2.92 14.75 -12.85
N GLY A 95 -3.50 14.32 -13.99
CA GLY A 95 -2.80 14.15 -15.26
C GLY A 95 -1.62 13.19 -15.19
N LEU A 96 -1.79 12.04 -14.50
CA LEU A 96 -0.71 11.08 -14.27
C LEU A 96 -0.54 10.08 -15.42
N ARG A 97 -1.53 9.95 -16.34
CA ARG A 97 -1.49 8.94 -17.43
C ARG A 97 -0.21 8.94 -18.24
N PRO A 98 0.38 10.09 -18.64
CA PRO A 98 1.62 10.09 -19.42
C PRO A 98 2.84 9.55 -18.69
N HIS A 99 2.80 9.49 -17.37
CA HIS A 99 3.89 8.97 -16.53
C HIS A 99 3.72 7.49 -16.18
N LEU A 100 2.59 6.85 -16.53
CA LEU A 100 2.33 5.45 -16.22
C LEU A 100 2.88 4.53 -17.30
N ARG A 101 3.60 3.51 -16.88
CA ARG A 101 3.95 2.34 -17.69
C ARG A 101 3.30 1.11 -17.08
N LEU A 102 2.17 0.75 -17.66
CA LEU A 102 1.43 -0.45 -17.30
C LEU A 102 2.09 -1.68 -17.92
N ASP A 103 1.73 -2.88 -17.45
CA ASP A 103 2.29 -4.16 -17.89
C ASP A 103 3.83 -4.20 -17.81
N SER A 104 4.40 -3.43 -16.88
CA SER A 104 5.84 -3.24 -16.68
C SER A 104 6.25 -3.75 -15.30
N GLU A 105 6.38 -5.07 -15.17
CA GLU A 105 6.82 -5.69 -13.92
C GLU A 105 8.33 -5.50 -13.72
N VAL A 106 8.72 -4.91 -12.59
CA VAL A 106 10.13 -4.81 -12.19
C VAL A 106 10.65 -6.20 -11.81
N LYS A 107 11.72 -6.62 -12.47
CA LYS A 107 12.39 -7.90 -12.26
C LYS A 107 13.62 -7.78 -11.37
N LEU A 108 14.40 -6.71 -11.55
CA LEU A 108 15.61 -6.44 -10.78
C LEU A 108 15.85 -4.93 -10.73
N MET A 109 16.38 -4.46 -9.62
CA MET A 109 16.88 -3.08 -9.43
C MET A 109 18.27 -3.18 -8.82
N THR A 110 19.29 -2.66 -9.51
CA THR A 110 20.68 -2.70 -9.08
C THR A 110 21.25 -1.30 -8.97
N TRP A 111 21.89 -0.99 -7.85
CA TRP A 111 22.58 0.28 -7.66
C TRP A 111 23.91 0.30 -8.43
N ASP A 112 24.10 1.29 -9.30
CA ASP A 112 25.39 1.58 -9.95
C ASP A 112 26.14 2.64 -9.10
N ALA A 113 27.14 2.20 -8.38
CA ALA A 113 27.90 3.05 -7.46
C ALA A 113 28.84 4.05 -8.19
N GLU A 114 29.25 3.77 -9.43
CA GLU A 114 30.09 4.67 -10.22
C GLU A 114 29.28 5.82 -10.79
N ARG A 115 28.06 5.50 -11.24
CA ARG A 115 27.17 6.45 -11.90
C ARG A 115 26.15 7.09 -10.97
N LEU A 116 26.00 6.57 -9.74
CA LEU A 116 25.06 7.01 -8.70
C LEU A 116 23.61 7.03 -9.19
N TYR A 117 23.16 5.91 -9.79
CA TYR A 117 21.76 5.68 -10.17
C TYR A 117 21.39 4.20 -10.05
N TRP A 118 20.11 3.94 -10.11
CA TRP A 118 19.53 2.59 -10.16
C TRP A 118 19.36 2.14 -11.60
N VAL A 119 19.82 0.95 -11.93
CA VAL A 119 19.46 0.22 -13.17
C VAL A 119 18.26 -0.65 -12.85
N ILE A 120 17.17 -0.47 -13.60
CA ILE A 120 15.88 -1.09 -13.35
C ILE A 120 15.51 -1.95 -14.56
N GLU A 121 15.54 -3.27 -14.37
CA GLU A 121 15.11 -4.25 -15.36
C GLU A 121 13.61 -4.54 -15.17
N THR A 122 12.84 -4.42 -16.24
CA THR A 122 11.40 -4.68 -16.26
C THR A 122 11.03 -5.70 -17.33
N SER A 123 9.79 -6.18 -17.29
CA SER A 123 9.24 -7.02 -18.36
C SER A 123 9.14 -6.31 -19.71
N SER A 124 9.24 -4.98 -19.76
CA SER A 124 9.11 -4.15 -20.96
C SER A 124 10.42 -3.48 -21.40
N GLY A 125 11.53 -3.73 -20.71
CA GLY A 125 12.85 -3.17 -21.03
C GLY A 125 13.59 -2.66 -19.80
N THR A 126 14.76 -2.06 -20.00
CA THR A 126 15.62 -1.53 -18.93
C THR A 126 15.63 -0.01 -18.96
N LEU A 127 15.59 0.61 -17.78
CA LEU A 127 15.74 2.06 -17.59
C LEU A 127 16.65 2.35 -16.40
N CYS A 128 17.12 3.60 -16.31
CA CYS A 128 17.90 4.09 -15.18
C CYS A 128 17.12 5.17 -14.41
N ALA A 129 17.35 5.28 -13.09
CA ALA A 129 16.73 6.31 -12.28
C ALA A 129 17.67 6.80 -11.16
N ASP A 130 17.73 8.11 -10.92
CA ASP A 130 18.50 8.65 -9.79
C ASP A 130 17.91 8.26 -8.44
N ILE A 131 16.59 8.17 -8.36
CA ILE A 131 15.83 7.84 -7.15
C ILE A 131 14.81 6.74 -7.47
N VAL A 132 14.72 5.74 -6.60
CA VAL A 132 13.68 4.71 -6.65
C VAL A 132 12.73 4.86 -5.46
N VAL A 133 11.43 4.89 -5.74
CA VAL A 133 10.36 4.90 -4.73
C VAL A 133 9.57 3.60 -4.84
N SER A 134 9.85 2.64 -3.97
CA SER A 134 9.09 1.38 -3.88
C SER A 134 7.75 1.62 -3.19
N ALA A 135 6.68 1.63 -3.97
CA ALA A 135 5.29 1.78 -3.51
C ALA A 135 4.46 0.51 -3.78
N THR A 136 5.11 -0.64 -3.72
CA THR A 136 4.53 -1.96 -4.03
C THR A 136 3.48 -2.41 -3.02
N GLY A 137 3.54 -1.89 -1.79
CA GLY A 137 2.62 -2.19 -0.70
C GLY A 137 2.77 -3.61 -0.13
N PRO A 138 2.48 -3.80 1.18
CA PRO A 138 2.66 -5.10 1.85
C PRO A 138 1.50 -6.10 1.60
N LEU A 139 0.41 -5.69 0.96
CA LEU A 139 -0.77 -6.53 0.70
C LEU A 139 -0.94 -6.77 -0.82
N SER A 140 0.14 -7.13 -1.50
CA SER A 140 0.18 -7.31 -2.96
C SER A 140 0.45 -8.75 -3.39
N ASP A 141 1.23 -9.50 -2.64
CA ASP A 141 1.65 -10.85 -2.99
C ASP A 141 0.99 -11.86 -2.04
N PRO A 142 0.04 -12.70 -2.55
CA PRO A 142 -0.73 -13.66 -1.75
C PRO A 142 0.14 -14.72 -1.12
N LYS A 143 -0.12 -15.03 0.15
CA LYS A 143 0.54 -16.14 0.86
C LYS A 143 -0.37 -17.37 0.86
N VAL A 144 -0.13 -18.30 -0.06
CA VAL A 144 -0.80 -19.60 -0.10
C VAL A 144 0.03 -20.59 0.69
N PRO A 145 -0.54 -21.30 1.69
CA PRO A 145 0.21 -22.30 2.44
C PRO A 145 0.56 -23.48 1.54
N ASP A 146 1.71 -24.06 1.79
CA ASP A 146 2.08 -25.36 1.24
C ASP A 146 1.25 -26.44 1.96
N VAL A 147 0.36 -27.09 1.20
CA VAL A 147 -0.57 -28.10 1.72
C VAL A 147 -0.43 -29.37 0.91
N PRO A 148 -0.01 -30.50 1.52
CA PRO A 148 0.10 -31.77 0.83
C PRO A 148 -1.18 -32.15 0.08
N GLY A 149 -1.05 -32.51 -1.20
CA GLY A 149 -2.14 -32.95 -2.08
C GLY A 149 -2.98 -31.82 -2.68
N LEU A 150 -2.65 -30.55 -2.42
CA LEU A 150 -3.36 -29.41 -3.00
C LEU A 150 -3.23 -29.34 -4.53
N ASP A 151 -2.07 -29.71 -5.05
CA ASP A 151 -1.73 -29.77 -6.47
C ASP A 151 -2.56 -30.83 -7.25
N THR A 152 -3.03 -31.86 -6.54
CA THR A 152 -3.87 -32.94 -7.12
C THR A 152 -5.37 -32.74 -6.88
N PHE A 153 -5.76 -31.64 -6.25
CA PHE A 153 -7.17 -31.34 -6.02
C PHE A 153 -7.94 -31.17 -7.34
N PRO A 154 -9.03 -31.94 -7.59
CA PRO A 154 -9.72 -31.89 -8.88
C PRO A 154 -10.62 -30.66 -9.08
N GLY A 155 -10.91 -29.92 -7.99
CA GLY A 155 -11.74 -28.73 -8.02
C GLY A 155 -10.96 -27.44 -8.25
N LYS A 156 -11.59 -26.31 -7.99
CA LYS A 156 -10.94 -24.99 -8.12
C LYS A 156 -10.24 -24.55 -6.85
N VAL A 157 -9.04 -24.02 -7.01
CA VAL A 157 -8.24 -23.42 -5.93
C VAL A 157 -7.90 -22.00 -6.32
N PHE A 158 -8.20 -21.04 -5.45
CA PHE A 158 -7.77 -19.64 -5.64
C PHE A 158 -7.64 -18.89 -4.31
N HIS A 159 -6.83 -17.85 -4.33
CA HIS A 159 -6.66 -16.94 -3.21
C HIS A 159 -7.61 -15.75 -3.34
N SER A 160 -8.05 -15.17 -2.21
CA SER A 160 -8.94 -14.00 -2.18
C SER A 160 -8.45 -12.83 -3.05
N ALA A 161 -7.15 -12.58 -3.11
CA ALA A 161 -6.56 -11.54 -3.95
C ALA A 161 -6.38 -11.93 -5.43
N ARG A 162 -6.78 -13.12 -5.81
CA ARG A 162 -6.79 -13.65 -7.18
C ARG A 162 -8.12 -14.38 -7.41
N TRP A 163 -9.21 -13.65 -7.14
CA TRP A 163 -10.56 -14.21 -7.24
C TRP A 163 -10.86 -14.63 -8.67
N ASP A 164 -11.28 -15.90 -8.84
CA ASP A 164 -11.72 -16.42 -10.14
C ASP A 164 -13.18 -16.03 -10.37
N HIS A 165 -13.42 -15.00 -11.19
CA HIS A 165 -14.76 -14.50 -11.49
C HIS A 165 -15.51 -15.39 -12.48
N ASP A 166 -14.82 -16.24 -13.22
CA ASP A 166 -15.41 -17.14 -14.22
C ASP A 166 -15.90 -18.44 -13.57
N TYR A 167 -15.51 -18.71 -12.32
CA TYR A 167 -15.94 -19.89 -11.59
C TYR A 167 -17.18 -19.62 -10.74
N ASP A 168 -18.31 -20.21 -11.13
CA ASP A 168 -19.58 -20.09 -10.39
C ASP A 168 -19.60 -20.97 -9.14
N LEU A 169 -19.73 -20.35 -7.98
CA LEU A 169 -19.83 -21.01 -6.69
C LEU A 169 -21.25 -21.47 -6.32
N ARG A 170 -22.28 -21.10 -7.09
CA ARG A 170 -23.68 -21.47 -6.78
C ARG A 170 -23.85 -22.98 -6.76
N GLY A 171 -24.46 -23.47 -5.67
CA GLY A 171 -24.69 -24.88 -5.46
C GLY A 171 -23.43 -25.73 -5.19
N LYS A 172 -22.24 -25.11 -5.03
CA LYS A 172 -20.98 -25.78 -4.74
C LYS A 172 -20.75 -25.94 -3.25
N ARG A 173 -19.97 -26.97 -2.89
CA ARG A 173 -19.39 -27.14 -1.55
C ARG A 173 -18.05 -26.41 -1.53
N VAL A 174 -17.91 -25.44 -0.65
CA VAL A 174 -16.75 -24.54 -0.63
C VAL A 174 -16.01 -24.63 0.69
N ALA A 175 -14.70 -24.87 0.64
CA ALA A 175 -13.79 -24.66 1.78
C ALA A 175 -13.30 -23.22 1.76
N MET A 176 -13.53 -22.47 2.86
CA MET A 176 -12.89 -21.19 3.12
C MET A 176 -11.79 -21.37 4.16
N VAL A 177 -10.54 -21.12 3.78
CA VAL A 177 -9.37 -21.29 4.66
C VAL A 177 -8.90 -19.92 5.15
N GLY A 178 -9.02 -19.68 6.46
CA GLY A 178 -8.64 -18.42 7.11
C GLY A 178 -9.84 -17.58 7.56
N THR A 179 -9.57 -16.66 8.49
CA THR A 179 -10.57 -15.84 9.18
C THR A 179 -10.18 -14.36 9.26
N GLY A 180 -9.30 -13.92 8.34
CA GLY A 180 -8.85 -12.52 8.26
C GLY A 180 -9.90 -11.59 7.64
N ALA A 181 -9.48 -10.35 7.36
CA ALA A 181 -10.34 -9.29 6.85
C ALA A 181 -11.08 -9.68 5.55
N SER A 182 -10.44 -10.46 4.66
CA SER A 182 -11.09 -10.96 3.44
C SER A 182 -12.14 -12.01 3.76
N ALA A 183 -11.83 -12.98 4.60
CA ALA A 183 -12.74 -14.08 4.92
C ALA A 183 -14.05 -13.61 5.57
N ILE A 184 -13.99 -12.63 6.50
CA ILE A 184 -15.20 -12.09 7.14
C ILE A 184 -16.14 -11.35 6.19
N GLN A 185 -15.66 -11.00 5.00
CA GLN A 185 -16.42 -10.35 3.93
C GLN A 185 -16.90 -11.37 2.89
N ILE A 186 -16.04 -12.33 2.52
CA ILE A 186 -16.36 -13.39 1.57
C ILE A 186 -17.46 -14.30 2.13
N VAL A 187 -17.29 -14.81 3.35
CA VAL A 187 -18.23 -15.76 3.97
C VAL A 187 -19.69 -15.31 3.90
N PRO A 188 -20.08 -14.12 4.37
CA PRO A 188 -21.49 -13.70 4.27
C PRO A 188 -21.92 -13.38 2.84
N ALA A 189 -20.99 -13.08 1.93
CA ALA A 189 -21.31 -12.75 0.55
C ALA A 189 -21.64 -14.00 -0.30
N ILE A 190 -20.94 -15.12 -0.07
CA ILE A 190 -21.14 -16.35 -0.83
C ILE A 190 -22.08 -17.36 -0.14
N GLN A 191 -22.27 -17.25 1.18
CA GLN A 191 -23.06 -18.19 1.98
C GLN A 191 -24.46 -18.45 1.43
N PRO A 192 -25.21 -17.45 0.92
CA PRO A 192 -26.56 -17.71 0.41
C PRO A 192 -26.61 -18.57 -0.86
N ASP A 193 -25.53 -18.56 -1.64
CA ASP A 193 -25.49 -19.15 -2.98
C ASP A 193 -24.87 -20.56 -2.99
N VAL A 194 -24.02 -20.88 -2.02
CA VAL A 194 -23.31 -22.15 -1.97
C VAL A 194 -24.15 -23.26 -1.31
N ALA A 195 -24.04 -24.49 -1.77
CA ALA A 195 -24.71 -25.64 -1.15
C ALA A 195 -24.20 -25.86 0.29
N LYS A 196 -22.89 -25.78 0.48
CA LYS A 196 -22.22 -25.96 1.77
C LYS A 196 -20.98 -25.07 1.84
N LEU A 197 -20.78 -24.40 2.98
CA LEU A 197 -19.57 -23.64 3.28
C LEU A 197 -18.89 -24.25 4.50
N THR A 198 -17.64 -24.69 4.38
CA THR A 198 -16.82 -25.14 5.50
C THR A 198 -15.71 -24.13 5.76
N LEU A 199 -15.77 -23.46 6.91
CA LEU A 199 -14.76 -22.50 7.33
C LEU A 199 -13.68 -23.20 8.17
N PHE A 200 -12.45 -23.24 7.69
CA PHE A 200 -11.28 -23.71 8.44
C PHE A 200 -10.64 -22.55 9.18
N GLN A 201 -10.70 -22.61 10.50
CA GLN A 201 -10.33 -21.54 11.41
C GLN A 201 -9.29 -21.99 12.41
N ARG A 202 -8.02 -21.66 12.23
CA ARG A 202 -6.96 -21.92 13.22
C ARG A 202 -7.14 -21.08 14.49
N THR A 203 -7.53 -19.82 14.34
CA THR A 203 -7.73 -18.88 15.45
C THR A 203 -8.93 -17.98 15.13
N PRO A 204 -9.95 -17.88 16.00
CA PRO A 204 -11.09 -16.99 15.78
C PRO A 204 -10.68 -15.52 15.84
N PRO A 205 -11.26 -14.64 15.00
CA PRO A 205 -10.99 -13.21 15.06
C PRO A 205 -11.93 -12.48 16.02
N TRP A 206 -11.48 -11.36 16.58
CA TRP A 206 -12.37 -10.38 17.19
C TRP A 206 -13.11 -9.59 16.12
N VAL A 207 -14.44 -9.69 16.10
CA VAL A 207 -15.29 -8.99 15.12
C VAL A 207 -16.27 -8.05 15.82
N MET A 208 -16.10 -6.76 15.55
CA MET A 208 -16.98 -5.68 16.02
C MET A 208 -18.12 -5.43 15.02
N PRO A 209 -19.26 -4.87 15.44
CA PRO A 209 -20.28 -4.44 14.50
C PRO A 209 -19.73 -3.37 13.56
N ARG A 210 -20.07 -3.49 12.28
CA ARG A 210 -19.75 -2.48 11.26
C ARG A 210 -20.91 -1.49 11.19
N MET A 211 -20.66 -0.26 11.60
CA MET A 211 -21.66 0.82 11.55
C MET A 211 -21.70 1.48 10.18
N ASP A 212 -22.01 0.68 9.15
CA ASP A 212 -22.07 1.14 7.78
C ASP A 212 -23.48 1.62 7.40
N ARG A 213 -23.57 2.78 6.74
CA ARG A 213 -24.80 3.32 6.20
C ARG A 213 -24.59 3.96 4.84
N ALA A 214 -25.67 4.11 4.09
CA ALA A 214 -25.66 4.95 2.90
C ALA A 214 -25.44 6.42 3.28
N ILE A 215 -24.68 7.14 2.47
CA ILE A 215 -24.53 8.59 2.54
C ILE A 215 -25.62 9.20 1.67
N SER A 216 -26.48 10.01 2.25
CA SER A 216 -27.64 10.59 1.54
C SER A 216 -27.22 11.56 0.43
N GLY A 217 -28.11 11.76 -0.55
CA GLY A 217 -27.87 12.74 -1.60
C GLY A 217 -27.66 14.17 -1.05
N ALA A 218 -28.42 14.54 -0.03
CA ALA A 218 -28.29 15.83 0.65
C ALA A 218 -26.90 15.98 1.34
N GLU A 219 -26.42 14.91 2.00
CA GLU A 219 -25.07 14.91 2.61
C GLU A 219 -23.97 15.05 1.55
N ARG A 220 -24.09 14.36 0.42
CA ARG A 220 -23.16 14.49 -0.71
C ARG A 220 -23.21 15.88 -1.32
N LEU A 221 -24.41 16.43 -1.54
CA LEU A 221 -24.57 17.80 -2.04
C LEU A 221 -23.91 18.81 -1.10
N LEU A 222 -24.13 18.67 0.23
CA LEU A 222 -23.48 19.51 1.22
C LEU A 222 -21.95 19.46 1.13
N HIS A 223 -21.37 18.27 0.94
CA HIS A 223 -19.92 18.12 0.82
C HIS A 223 -19.36 18.68 -0.50
N ARG A 224 -20.16 18.69 -1.59
CA ARG A 224 -19.80 19.31 -2.86
C ARG A 224 -19.85 20.85 -2.77
N THR A 225 -20.93 21.39 -2.21
CA THR A 225 -21.16 22.84 -2.15
C THR A 225 -20.32 23.52 -1.06
N LEU A 226 -20.08 22.81 0.06
CA LEU A 226 -19.29 23.29 1.20
C LEU A 226 -18.16 22.28 1.53
N PRO A 227 -17.06 22.27 0.78
CA PRO A 227 -15.95 21.32 0.97
C PRO A 227 -15.34 21.30 2.38
N ALA A 228 -15.50 22.40 3.13
CA ALA A 228 -15.08 22.48 4.53
C ALA A 228 -15.78 21.44 5.41
N THR A 229 -17.03 21.06 5.11
CA THR A 229 -17.78 20.03 5.86
C THR A 229 -17.17 18.65 5.72
N ALA A 230 -16.71 18.27 4.53
CA ALA A 230 -15.99 17.02 4.30
C ALA A 230 -14.63 17.01 5.03
N ARG A 231 -13.91 18.13 5.02
CA ARG A 231 -12.64 18.29 5.76
C ARG A 231 -12.85 18.20 7.28
N LEU A 232 -13.89 18.86 7.80
CA LEU A 232 -14.24 18.78 9.22
C LEU A 232 -14.57 17.34 9.63
N ARG A 233 -15.39 16.64 8.83
CA ARG A 233 -15.72 15.24 9.05
C ARG A 233 -14.47 14.35 9.05
N ARG A 234 -13.56 14.53 8.08
CA ARG A 234 -12.28 13.84 8.04
C ARG A 234 -11.46 14.10 9.32
N GLY A 235 -11.37 15.37 9.72
CA GLY A 235 -10.64 15.77 10.94
C GLY A 235 -11.22 15.16 12.20
N LEU A 236 -12.55 15.12 12.34
CA LEU A 236 -13.24 14.47 13.47
C LEU A 236 -12.94 12.96 13.50
N LEU A 237 -13.09 12.27 12.38
CA LEU A 237 -12.76 10.84 12.27
C LEU A 237 -11.30 10.56 12.62
N TRP A 238 -10.38 11.39 12.13
CA TRP A 238 -8.97 11.29 12.47
C TRP A 238 -8.73 11.49 13.98
N GLY A 239 -9.29 12.55 14.58
CA GLY A 239 -9.15 12.81 16.02
C GLY A 239 -9.66 11.66 16.90
N ILE A 240 -10.81 11.05 16.54
CA ILE A 240 -11.31 9.86 17.23
C ILE A 240 -10.31 8.70 17.16
N ARG A 241 -9.67 8.45 15.99
CA ARG A 241 -8.68 7.39 15.83
C ARG A 241 -7.38 7.68 16.60
N GLU A 242 -6.95 8.94 16.66
CA GLU A 242 -5.80 9.38 17.47
C GLU A 242 -6.03 9.15 18.98
N LEU A 243 -7.26 9.35 19.46
CA LEU A 243 -7.61 9.03 20.84
C LEU A 243 -7.65 7.51 21.08
N GLN A 244 -8.27 6.76 20.15
CA GLN A 244 -8.38 5.30 20.28
C GLN A 244 -7.03 4.59 20.31
N VAL A 245 -6.01 5.09 19.61
CA VAL A 245 -4.68 4.46 19.57
C VAL A 245 -4.03 4.41 20.97
N GLN A 246 -4.42 5.29 21.90
CA GLN A 246 -3.90 5.28 23.27
C GLN A 246 -4.25 3.97 23.99
N ALA A 247 -5.44 3.40 23.73
CA ALA A 247 -5.85 2.11 24.31
C ALA A 247 -4.99 0.95 23.79
N PHE A 248 -4.49 1.02 22.56
CA PHE A 248 -3.62 -0.01 21.98
C PHE A 248 -2.17 0.08 22.45
N THR A 249 -1.70 1.30 22.74
CA THR A 249 -0.27 1.58 22.95
C THR A 249 0.10 1.88 24.40
N LYS A 250 -0.80 2.51 25.19
CA LYS A 250 -0.50 2.96 26.55
C LYS A 250 -1.40 2.34 27.62
N ARG A 251 -2.62 1.94 27.25
CA ARG A 251 -3.65 1.46 28.20
C ARG A 251 -4.38 0.21 27.68
N PRO A 252 -3.67 -0.91 27.42
CA PRO A 252 -4.30 -2.11 26.87
C PRO A 252 -5.45 -2.66 27.72
N ASP A 253 -5.48 -2.37 29.01
CA ASP A 253 -6.54 -2.82 29.92
C ASP A 253 -7.91 -2.17 29.62
N GLU A 254 -7.93 -0.96 29.06
CA GLU A 254 -9.18 -0.29 28.64
C GLU A 254 -9.87 -1.01 27.47
N LEU A 255 -9.16 -1.88 26.75
CA LEU A 255 -9.73 -2.69 25.67
C LEU A 255 -10.75 -3.74 26.15
N GLY A 256 -10.84 -4.03 27.46
CA GLY A 256 -11.83 -4.93 28.02
C GLY A 256 -13.28 -4.54 27.70
N VAL A 257 -13.59 -3.25 27.64
CA VAL A 257 -14.92 -2.75 27.22
C VAL A 257 -15.20 -3.10 25.76
N VAL A 258 -14.19 -2.98 24.91
CA VAL A 258 -14.30 -3.32 23.47
C VAL A 258 -14.52 -4.83 23.29
N GLU A 259 -13.87 -5.67 24.11
CA GLU A 259 -14.10 -7.12 24.14
C GLU A 259 -15.55 -7.47 24.47
N GLN A 260 -16.13 -6.82 25.47
CA GLN A 260 -17.52 -7.07 25.84
C GLN A 260 -18.50 -6.70 24.71
N ILE A 261 -18.23 -5.61 23.99
CA ILE A 261 -19.02 -5.23 22.82
C ILE A 261 -18.89 -6.29 21.72
N ALA A 262 -17.67 -6.78 21.44
CA ALA A 262 -17.43 -7.81 20.44
C ALA A 262 -18.13 -9.14 20.83
N LYS A 263 -18.01 -9.59 22.08
CA LYS A 263 -18.70 -10.77 22.62
C LYS A 263 -20.23 -10.62 22.50
N ARG A 264 -20.77 -9.46 22.86
CA ARG A 264 -22.21 -9.19 22.75
C ARG A 264 -22.70 -9.24 21.30
N ASN A 265 -21.89 -8.73 20.35
CA ASN A 265 -22.18 -8.83 18.93
C ASN A 265 -22.29 -10.30 18.47
N MET A 266 -21.32 -11.14 18.85
CA MET A 266 -21.33 -12.57 18.55
C MET A 266 -22.53 -13.28 19.20
N PHE A 267 -22.78 -13.08 20.50
CA PHE A 267 -23.84 -13.77 21.24
C PHE A 267 -25.25 -13.41 20.79
N ARG A 268 -25.43 -12.23 20.17
CA ARG A 268 -26.71 -11.86 19.54
C ARG A 268 -27.00 -12.70 18.31
N ALA A 269 -26.00 -12.99 17.51
CA ALA A 269 -26.15 -13.69 16.23
C ALA A 269 -26.07 -15.21 16.39
N VAL A 270 -25.15 -15.71 17.21
CA VAL A 270 -24.89 -17.15 17.39
C VAL A 270 -25.58 -17.61 18.68
N LYS A 271 -26.55 -18.52 18.58
CA LYS A 271 -27.31 -19.05 19.73
C LYS A 271 -26.72 -20.37 20.23
N ASP A 272 -26.15 -21.16 19.35
CA ASP A 272 -25.52 -22.44 19.67
C ASP A 272 -24.28 -22.24 20.56
N PRO A 273 -24.24 -22.83 21.78
CA PRO A 273 -23.10 -22.73 22.68
C PRO A 273 -21.82 -23.36 22.12
N ALA A 274 -21.94 -24.48 21.36
CA ALA A 274 -20.79 -25.16 20.79
C ALA A 274 -20.13 -24.29 19.71
N LEU A 275 -20.92 -23.66 18.85
CA LEU A 275 -20.42 -22.71 17.87
C LEU A 275 -19.83 -21.45 18.55
N ARG A 276 -20.46 -20.94 19.61
CA ARG A 276 -19.88 -19.83 20.39
C ARG A 276 -18.50 -20.14 20.92
N ALA A 277 -18.30 -21.35 21.47
CA ALA A 277 -17.00 -21.79 21.97
C ALA A 277 -15.93 -21.76 20.87
N LYS A 278 -16.25 -22.27 19.68
CA LYS A 278 -15.36 -22.23 18.50
C LYS A 278 -15.01 -20.81 18.06
N LEU A 279 -15.93 -19.84 18.21
CA LEU A 279 -15.81 -18.48 17.72
C LEU A 279 -15.26 -17.47 18.75
N THR A 280 -15.01 -17.91 19.98
CA THR A 280 -14.50 -17.04 21.05
C THR A 280 -12.98 -17.00 21.02
N PRO A 281 -12.34 -15.84 20.76
CA PRO A 281 -10.89 -15.71 20.82
C PRO A 281 -10.36 -15.88 22.25
N ASP A 282 -9.19 -16.46 22.38
CA ASP A 282 -8.45 -16.70 23.62
C ASP A 282 -7.34 -15.66 23.90
N TYR A 283 -7.24 -14.66 23.03
CA TYR A 283 -6.25 -13.57 23.10
C TYR A 283 -6.95 -12.20 23.28
N ARG A 284 -6.22 -11.21 23.79
CA ARG A 284 -6.74 -9.85 24.00
C ARG A 284 -7.12 -9.16 22.69
N ILE A 285 -8.28 -8.51 22.67
CA ILE A 285 -8.72 -7.73 21.52
C ILE A 285 -7.70 -6.63 21.17
N GLY A 286 -7.43 -6.43 19.88
CA GLY A 286 -6.42 -5.49 19.39
C GLY A 286 -5.04 -6.10 19.18
N CYS A 287 -4.72 -7.26 19.77
CA CYS A 287 -3.49 -7.99 19.50
C CYS A 287 -3.34 -8.32 18.01
N LYS A 288 -4.42 -8.77 17.37
CA LYS A 288 -4.61 -8.80 15.91
C LYS A 288 -5.53 -7.65 15.51
N ARG A 289 -5.56 -7.32 14.20
CA ARG A 289 -6.50 -6.31 13.67
C ARG A 289 -7.93 -6.65 14.10
N ILE A 290 -8.62 -5.69 14.73
CA ILE A 290 -10.04 -5.81 15.06
C ILE A 290 -10.83 -5.70 13.75
N LEU A 291 -11.61 -6.72 13.43
CA LEU A 291 -12.37 -6.78 12.20
C LEU A 291 -13.78 -6.18 12.37
N LEU A 292 -14.36 -5.68 11.28
CA LEU A 292 -15.67 -5.03 11.32
C LEU A 292 -16.66 -5.76 10.40
N SER A 293 -17.67 -6.41 10.99
CA SER A 293 -18.75 -7.02 10.22
C SER A 293 -20.03 -7.14 11.06
N SER A 294 -21.17 -6.82 10.45
CA SER A 294 -22.50 -7.08 11.02
C SER A 294 -23.17 -8.32 10.43
N THR A 295 -22.56 -8.94 9.42
CA THR A 295 -23.12 -10.08 8.66
C THR A 295 -22.36 -11.39 8.85
N TYR A 296 -21.12 -11.34 9.32
CA TYR A 296 -20.26 -12.52 9.46
C TYR A 296 -20.85 -13.57 10.44
N TYR A 297 -21.11 -13.18 11.69
CA TYR A 297 -21.67 -14.11 12.66
C TYR A 297 -23.08 -14.62 12.29
N PRO A 298 -23.99 -13.80 11.74
CA PRO A 298 -25.24 -14.30 11.18
C PRO A 298 -25.08 -15.33 10.07
N ALA A 299 -24.09 -15.17 9.20
CA ALA A 299 -23.78 -16.15 8.14
C ALA A 299 -23.26 -17.47 8.72
N LEU A 300 -22.35 -17.41 9.72
CA LEU A 300 -21.83 -18.61 10.38
C LEU A 300 -22.88 -19.43 11.14
N ALA A 301 -23.99 -18.79 11.54
CA ALA A 301 -25.10 -19.47 12.21
C ALA A 301 -26.11 -20.12 11.24
N LYS A 302 -25.84 -20.11 9.94
CA LYS A 302 -26.72 -20.73 8.93
C LYS A 302 -26.49 -22.25 8.84
N PRO A 303 -27.54 -23.04 8.52
CA PRO A 303 -27.45 -24.51 8.52
C PRO A 303 -26.51 -25.09 7.45
N ASN A 304 -26.23 -24.33 6.38
CA ASN A 304 -25.27 -24.73 5.35
C ASN A 304 -23.82 -24.30 5.63
N VAL A 305 -23.52 -23.84 6.86
CA VAL A 305 -22.16 -23.42 7.24
C VAL A 305 -21.66 -24.28 8.39
N ASP A 306 -20.48 -24.87 8.20
CA ASP A 306 -19.73 -25.56 9.26
C ASP A 306 -18.48 -24.77 9.61
N VAL A 307 -18.14 -24.71 10.91
CA VAL A 307 -16.89 -24.14 11.40
C VAL A 307 -16.02 -25.25 11.98
N VAL A 308 -14.88 -25.50 11.33
CA VAL A 308 -13.81 -26.37 11.79
C VAL A 308 -12.79 -25.52 12.53
N ALA A 309 -12.71 -25.69 13.87
CA ALA A 309 -11.81 -24.90 14.71
C ALA A 309 -10.37 -25.45 14.68
N SER A 310 -9.86 -25.70 13.47
CA SER A 310 -8.55 -26.28 13.22
C SER A 310 -7.98 -25.74 11.90
N GLY A 311 -6.66 -25.81 11.75
CA GLY A 311 -5.99 -25.46 10.50
C GLY A 311 -6.11 -26.57 9.46
N LEU A 312 -5.98 -26.21 8.19
CA LEU A 312 -5.87 -27.16 7.09
C LEU A 312 -4.55 -27.93 7.21
N ARG A 313 -4.60 -29.25 7.08
CA ARG A 313 -3.44 -30.15 7.14
C ARG A 313 -3.07 -30.70 5.77
N GLU A 314 -4.04 -31.25 5.04
CA GLU A 314 -3.83 -31.90 3.74
C GLU A 314 -5.11 -31.92 2.89
N VAL A 315 -4.95 -32.24 1.62
CA VAL A 315 -6.04 -32.49 0.68
C VAL A 315 -5.90 -33.92 0.14
N ARG A 316 -6.97 -34.70 0.16
CA ARG A 316 -7.04 -36.06 -0.37
C ARG A 316 -8.17 -36.17 -1.41
N GLY A 317 -7.82 -36.15 -2.70
CA GLY A 317 -8.84 -36.07 -3.77
C GLY A 317 -9.71 -34.80 -3.60
N SER A 318 -11.02 -34.96 -3.47
CA SER A 318 -11.97 -33.86 -3.21
C SER A 318 -12.16 -33.54 -1.72
N THR A 319 -11.44 -34.23 -0.80
CA THR A 319 -11.61 -34.07 0.64
C THR A 319 -10.51 -33.20 1.24
N VAL A 320 -10.91 -32.16 1.92
CA VAL A 320 -10.03 -31.29 2.73
C VAL A 320 -9.98 -31.81 4.15
N VAL A 321 -8.78 -32.00 4.71
CA VAL A 321 -8.56 -32.57 6.03
C VAL A 321 -7.90 -31.55 6.95
N ALA A 322 -8.49 -31.31 8.10
CA ALA A 322 -7.95 -30.43 9.13
C ALA A 322 -6.95 -31.14 10.05
N ALA A 323 -6.16 -30.38 10.79
CA ALA A 323 -5.16 -30.92 11.73
C ALA A 323 -5.78 -31.70 12.89
N ASP A 324 -7.05 -31.46 13.26
CA ASP A 324 -7.80 -32.23 14.25
C ASP A 324 -8.46 -33.50 13.69
N GLY A 325 -8.24 -33.80 12.41
CA GLY A 325 -8.83 -34.95 11.72
C GLY A 325 -10.22 -34.72 11.13
N SER A 326 -10.82 -33.53 11.30
CA SER A 326 -12.08 -33.17 10.66
C SER A 326 -11.92 -33.17 9.14
N GLU A 327 -12.92 -33.69 8.43
CA GLU A 327 -12.91 -33.81 6.98
C GLU A 327 -14.11 -33.08 6.35
N ALA A 328 -13.90 -32.52 5.15
CA ALA A 328 -14.96 -31.94 4.36
C ALA A 328 -14.73 -32.23 2.87
N GLU A 329 -15.75 -32.80 2.22
CA GLU A 329 -15.75 -32.94 0.76
C GLU A 329 -16.15 -31.62 0.11
N VAL A 330 -15.34 -31.12 -0.84
CA VAL A 330 -15.53 -29.80 -1.43
C VAL A 330 -15.27 -29.78 -2.94
N ASP A 331 -15.88 -28.81 -3.61
CA ASP A 331 -15.74 -28.56 -5.05
C ASP A 331 -14.79 -27.38 -5.33
N ALA A 332 -14.55 -26.52 -4.31
CA ALA A 332 -13.63 -25.39 -4.40
C ALA A 332 -12.97 -25.09 -3.06
N ILE A 333 -11.72 -24.63 -3.10
CA ILE A 333 -10.94 -24.15 -1.96
C ILE A 333 -10.58 -22.69 -2.16
N VAL A 334 -11.00 -21.83 -1.24
CA VAL A 334 -10.71 -20.39 -1.26
C VAL A 334 -9.77 -20.06 -0.11
N PHE A 335 -8.57 -19.57 -0.43
CA PHE A 335 -7.60 -19.14 0.55
C PHE A 335 -7.80 -17.66 0.91
N GLY A 336 -8.06 -17.38 2.18
CA GLY A 336 -8.03 -16.05 2.80
C GLY A 336 -6.88 -15.96 3.81
N THR A 337 -5.70 -16.44 3.41
CA THR A 337 -4.54 -16.70 4.27
C THR A 337 -3.56 -15.53 4.35
N GLY A 338 -3.90 -14.40 3.73
CA GLY A 338 -3.14 -13.15 3.80
C GLY A 338 -2.03 -13.03 2.77
N PHE A 339 -0.98 -12.30 3.11
CA PHE A 339 0.04 -11.82 2.17
C PHE A 339 1.43 -11.96 2.78
N HIS A 340 2.46 -11.87 1.93
CA HIS A 340 3.85 -11.75 2.32
C HIS A 340 4.14 -10.34 2.83
N VAL A 341 3.97 -10.11 4.12
CA VAL A 341 4.08 -8.77 4.74
C VAL A 341 5.44 -8.54 5.36
N THR A 342 6.02 -9.55 6.02
CA THR A 342 7.33 -9.50 6.69
C THR A 342 8.45 -10.12 5.85
N ASP A 343 8.09 -10.75 4.75
CA ASP A 343 8.92 -11.45 3.77
C ASP A 343 8.56 -10.96 2.35
N MET A 344 8.61 -9.64 2.12
CA MET A 344 8.15 -9.01 0.86
C MET A 344 8.98 -9.46 -0.34
N PRO A 345 8.41 -10.09 -1.39
CA PRO A 345 9.17 -10.61 -2.55
C PRO A 345 9.95 -9.54 -3.31
N ILE A 346 9.51 -8.28 -3.26
CA ILE A 346 10.25 -7.18 -3.89
C ILE A 346 11.65 -6.98 -3.29
N ALA A 347 11.86 -7.35 -2.03
CA ALA A 347 13.15 -7.19 -1.36
C ALA A 347 14.26 -8.06 -1.97
N GLU A 348 13.93 -9.17 -2.60
CA GLU A 348 14.87 -10.02 -3.33
C GLU A 348 15.33 -9.39 -4.66
N ARG A 349 14.57 -8.41 -5.16
CA ARG A 349 14.78 -7.74 -6.44
C ARG A 349 15.49 -6.39 -6.32
N VAL A 350 15.95 -6.01 -5.13
CA VAL A 350 16.65 -4.74 -4.86
C VAL A 350 18.05 -5.05 -4.40
N VAL A 351 19.05 -4.75 -5.24
CA VAL A 351 20.48 -4.98 -4.97
C VAL A 351 21.15 -3.64 -4.68
N GLY A 352 21.63 -3.46 -3.45
CA GLY A 352 22.22 -2.23 -2.95
C GLY A 352 23.70 -2.04 -3.33
N ALA A 353 24.32 -1.02 -2.72
CA ALA A 353 25.68 -0.57 -3.04
C ALA A 353 26.79 -1.63 -2.79
N GLN A 354 26.55 -2.60 -1.93
CA GLN A 354 27.49 -3.68 -1.61
C GLN A 354 27.19 -4.99 -2.32
N GLY A 355 26.31 -4.98 -3.32
CA GLY A 355 25.85 -6.18 -4.04
C GLY A 355 24.91 -7.08 -3.22
N ARG A 356 24.49 -6.66 -2.01
CA ARG A 356 23.51 -7.38 -1.19
C ARG A 356 22.10 -7.02 -1.61
N THR A 357 21.22 -8.02 -1.59
CA THR A 357 19.78 -7.78 -1.74
C THR A 357 19.19 -7.14 -0.46
N LEU A 358 18.06 -6.45 -0.63
CA LEU A 358 17.33 -5.90 0.50
C LEU A 358 16.77 -7.02 1.41
N ALA A 359 16.43 -8.18 0.84
CA ALA A 359 16.03 -9.37 1.59
C ALA A 359 17.16 -9.88 2.49
N GLU A 360 18.40 -9.96 1.98
CA GLU A 360 19.58 -10.29 2.79
C GLU A 360 19.85 -9.25 3.88
N ALA A 361 19.68 -7.97 3.57
CA ALA A 361 19.84 -6.89 4.55
C ALA A 361 18.77 -6.96 5.67
N TRP A 362 17.60 -7.50 5.36
CA TRP A 362 16.49 -7.70 6.29
C TRP A 362 16.37 -9.12 6.85
N SER A 363 17.36 -9.99 6.65
CA SER A 363 17.34 -11.39 7.12
C SER A 363 17.16 -11.55 8.63
N SER A 364 17.59 -10.58 9.43
CA SER A 364 17.36 -10.56 10.88
C SER A 364 16.11 -9.76 11.31
N GLY A 365 15.21 -9.47 10.37
CA GLY A 365 14.02 -8.63 10.54
C GLY A 365 14.10 -7.32 9.75
N MET A 366 12.97 -6.88 9.23
CA MET A 366 12.91 -5.66 8.43
C MET A 366 13.21 -4.43 9.27
N ARG A 367 14.21 -3.63 8.85
CA ARG A 367 14.63 -2.39 9.51
C ARG A 367 14.73 -1.25 8.50
N SER A 368 14.35 -0.06 8.91
CA SER A 368 14.42 1.14 8.07
C SER A 368 14.47 2.40 8.91
N LEU A 369 15.02 3.47 8.37
CA LEU A 369 14.92 4.79 8.95
C LEU A 369 13.55 5.38 8.61
N ARG A 370 12.73 5.66 9.61
CA ARG A 370 11.37 6.24 9.49
C ARG A 370 10.40 5.46 8.60
N GLY A 371 10.60 4.14 8.46
CA GLY A 371 9.77 3.34 7.57
C GLY A 371 9.99 3.65 6.10
N ALA A 372 11.06 4.33 5.74
CA ALA A 372 11.28 4.87 4.39
C ALA A 372 12.59 4.40 3.74
N THR A 373 13.76 4.61 4.35
CA THR A 373 15.06 4.32 3.74
C THR A 373 15.81 3.21 4.50
N ALA A 374 16.66 2.47 3.82
CA ALA A 374 17.47 1.40 4.39
C ALA A 374 18.97 1.69 4.15
N ALA A 375 19.83 1.28 5.09
CA ALA A 375 21.27 1.43 4.99
C ALA A 375 21.85 0.51 3.91
N GLY A 376 22.74 1.04 3.07
CA GLY A 376 23.34 0.35 1.93
C GLY A 376 22.48 0.40 0.65
N PHE A 377 21.39 1.18 0.65
CA PHE A 377 20.50 1.37 -0.49
C PHE A 377 20.33 2.86 -0.81
N PRO A 378 21.37 3.50 -1.40
CA PRO A 378 21.35 4.92 -1.65
C PRO A 378 20.20 5.34 -2.56
N ASN A 379 19.58 6.49 -2.30
CA ASN A 379 18.46 7.01 -3.09
C ASN A 379 17.29 6.03 -3.30
N TRP A 380 17.18 5.01 -2.46
CA TRP A 380 16.02 4.11 -2.43
C TRP A 380 15.09 4.45 -1.27
N MET A 381 13.81 4.51 -1.54
CA MET A 381 12.78 4.80 -0.53
C MET A 381 11.60 3.84 -0.70
N THR A 382 11.02 3.39 0.42
CA THR A 382 9.75 2.64 0.40
C THR A 382 8.60 3.46 1.00
N ILE A 383 7.43 3.34 0.39
CA ILE A 383 6.16 3.81 0.94
C ILE A 383 5.45 2.61 1.58
N ILE A 384 5.06 2.74 2.83
CA ILE A 384 4.56 1.65 3.69
C ILE A 384 5.65 0.60 3.94
N GLY A 385 6.81 1.05 4.35
CA GLY A 385 7.89 0.18 4.79
C GLY A 385 7.74 -0.29 6.25
N PRO A 386 8.83 -0.83 6.85
CA PRO A 386 8.82 -1.38 8.20
C PRO A 386 8.27 -0.41 9.26
N ASN A 387 7.46 -0.94 10.17
CA ASN A 387 6.83 -0.22 11.28
C ASN A 387 6.00 1.02 10.86
N THR A 388 5.32 0.95 9.73
CA THR A 388 4.38 2.00 9.29
C THR A 388 2.91 1.54 9.30
N GLY A 389 2.64 0.26 9.51
CA GLY A 389 1.30 -0.29 9.59
C GLY A 389 0.49 0.29 10.74
N LEU A 390 -0.83 0.33 10.61
CA LEU A 390 -1.75 0.84 11.64
C LEU A 390 -2.76 -0.22 12.06
N GLY A 391 -2.89 -0.44 13.37
CA GLY A 391 -3.90 -1.35 13.93
C GLY A 391 -5.33 -0.81 13.89
N ASN A 392 -5.53 0.51 13.85
CA ASN A 392 -6.83 1.14 14.09
C ASN A 392 -7.19 2.34 13.22
N SER A 393 -6.31 2.79 12.31
CA SER A 393 -6.53 4.02 11.53
C SER A 393 -6.28 3.82 10.02
N SER A 394 -6.29 4.91 9.26
CA SER A 394 -6.14 4.90 7.81
C SER A 394 -4.67 4.90 7.40
N MET A 395 -4.28 3.92 6.60
CA MET A 395 -2.94 3.88 5.98
C MET A 395 -2.65 5.09 5.08
N ILE A 396 -3.70 5.78 4.58
CA ILE A 396 -3.50 6.99 3.77
C ILE A 396 -2.80 8.10 4.56
N LEU A 397 -3.03 8.18 5.88
CA LEU A 397 -2.33 9.15 6.75
C LEU A 397 -0.82 8.87 6.82
N MET A 398 -0.44 7.59 6.87
CA MET A 398 0.96 7.17 6.87
C MET A 398 1.60 7.41 5.50
N ILE A 399 0.90 7.05 4.43
CA ILE A 399 1.32 7.36 3.05
C ILE A 399 1.58 8.85 2.91
N GLU A 400 0.62 9.73 3.23
CA GLU A 400 0.77 11.18 3.13
C GLU A 400 1.94 11.72 3.96
N SER A 401 2.22 11.12 5.10
CA SER A 401 3.38 11.47 5.92
C SER A 401 4.70 11.12 5.22
N GLN A 402 4.79 9.94 4.62
CA GLN A 402 5.96 9.52 3.84
C GLN A 402 6.08 10.29 2.50
N LEU A 403 4.97 10.71 1.89
CA LEU A 403 5.02 11.61 0.72
C LEU A 403 5.63 12.97 1.05
N ASN A 404 5.40 13.49 2.26
CA ASN A 404 6.07 14.71 2.71
C ASN A 404 7.57 14.48 2.89
N TYR A 405 7.96 13.31 3.42
CA TYR A 405 9.36 12.92 3.57
C TYR A 405 10.05 12.77 2.21
N LEU A 406 9.40 12.12 1.25
CA LEU A 406 9.87 12.01 -0.15
C LEU A 406 10.10 13.39 -0.77
N ALA A 407 9.14 14.30 -0.64
CA ALA A 407 9.26 15.65 -1.18
C ALA A 407 10.44 16.42 -0.59
N ASP A 408 10.66 16.28 0.71
CA ASP A 408 11.80 16.91 1.37
C ASP A 408 13.13 16.23 0.96
N TYR A 409 13.13 14.91 0.81
CA TYR A 409 14.29 14.14 0.33
C TYR A 409 14.75 14.60 -1.06
N VAL A 410 13.81 14.72 -2.00
CA VAL A 410 14.10 15.21 -3.36
C VAL A 410 14.64 16.65 -3.31
N ARG A 411 14.02 17.53 -2.52
CA ARG A 411 14.52 18.92 -2.34
C ARG A 411 15.93 18.98 -1.76
N GLN A 412 16.26 18.12 -0.79
CA GLN A 412 17.63 18.07 -0.24
C GLN A 412 18.64 17.67 -1.32
N LEU A 413 18.32 16.67 -2.16
CA LEU A 413 19.18 16.30 -3.28
C LEU A 413 19.33 17.46 -4.29
N ASP A 414 18.28 18.25 -4.54
CA ASP A 414 18.34 19.43 -5.41
C ASP A 414 19.27 20.51 -4.86
N VAL A 415 19.16 20.79 -3.56
CA VAL A 415 20.01 21.77 -2.86
C VAL A 415 21.47 21.33 -2.85
N LEU A 416 21.74 20.03 -2.70
CA LEU A 416 23.09 19.48 -2.73
C LEU A 416 23.75 19.62 -4.11
N GLY A 417 22.97 19.71 -5.17
CA GLY A 417 23.40 19.95 -6.55
C GLY A 417 24.28 18.84 -7.13
N GLY A 418 24.37 18.78 -8.46
CA GLY A 418 25.15 17.78 -9.18
C GLY A 418 24.59 16.36 -8.96
N ARG A 419 25.37 15.34 -9.35
CA ARG A 419 25.08 13.96 -9.00
C ARG A 419 25.40 13.72 -7.52
N ALA A 420 24.39 13.34 -6.74
CA ALA A 420 24.51 13.03 -5.32
C ALA A 420 23.57 11.91 -4.93
N ALA A 421 23.97 11.12 -3.96
CA ALA A 421 23.09 10.13 -3.34
C ALA A 421 23.16 10.23 -1.81
N LEU A 422 22.06 9.95 -1.17
CA LEU A 422 21.93 9.87 0.28
C LEU A 422 21.71 8.41 0.67
N ASP A 423 22.60 7.86 1.49
CA ASP A 423 22.47 6.54 2.08
C ASP A 423 22.21 6.67 3.58
N ALA A 424 21.19 5.98 4.08
CA ALA A 424 20.86 6.03 5.50
C ALA A 424 22.01 5.41 6.34
N ARG A 425 22.51 6.15 7.34
CA ARG A 425 23.55 5.64 8.22
C ARG A 425 23.06 4.44 9.02
N PRO A 426 23.82 3.33 9.09
CA PRO A 426 23.43 2.16 9.88
C PRO A 426 23.05 2.50 11.32
N GLY A 427 23.87 3.33 11.99
CA GLY A 427 23.59 3.76 13.36
C GLY A 427 22.30 4.58 13.53
N ALA A 428 21.89 5.35 12.51
CA ALA A 428 20.62 6.07 12.51
C ALA A 428 19.42 5.11 12.33
N VAL A 429 19.57 4.13 11.44
CA VAL A 429 18.58 3.05 11.25
C VAL A 429 18.41 2.28 12.55
N ASP A 430 19.51 1.89 13.22
CA ASP A 430 19.48 1.15 14.47
C ASP A 430 18.80 1.96 15.58
N ALA A 431 19.23 3.18 15.81
CA ALA A 431 18.66 4.05 16.83
C ALA A 431 17.17 4.33 16.63
N TRP A 432 16.70 4.41 15.38
CA TRP A 432 15.29 4.55 15.09
C TRP A 432 14.51 3.27 15.44
N ASN A 433 14.97 2.11 14.97
CA ASN A 433 14.27 0.84 15.20
C ASN A 433 14.28 0.45 16.68
N ASP A 434 15.37 0.67 17.42
CA ASP A 434 15.44 0.40 18.86
C ASP A 434 14.42 1.23 19.65
N ARG A 435 14.25 2.51 19.28
CA ARG A 435 13.20 3.37 19.86
C ARG A 435 11.79 2.84 19.56
N VAL A 436 11.57 2.36 18.34
CA VAL A 436 10.27 1.79 17.92
C VAL A 436 10.00 0.51 18.70
N GLN A 437 10.98 -0.42 18.79
CA GLN A 437 10.81 -1.68 19.51
C GLN A 437 10.61 -1.47 21.01
N LYS A 438 11.35 -0.56 21.63
CA LYS A 438 11.13 -0.20 23.05
C LYS A 438 9.72 0.33 23.33
N ARG A 439 9.12 1.07 22.38
CA ARG A 439 7.74 1.50 22.49
C ARG A 439 6.75 0.35 22.28
N MET A 440 7.12 -0.62 21.42
CA MET A 440 6.31 -1.79 21.09
C MET A 440 6.06 -2.70 22.30
N GLU A 441 7.04 -2.84 23.20
CA GLU A 441 6.99 -3.74 24.38
C GLU A 441 5.73 -3.58 25.23
N ARG A 442 5.19 -2.36 25.34
CA ARG A 442 4.02 -2.03 26.19
C ARG A 442 2.69 -2.07 25.46
N THR A 443 2.73 -2.31 24.15
CA THR A 443 1.50 -2.31 23.33
C THR A 443 0.74 -3.62 23.44
N VAL A 444 -0.55 -3.60 23.11
CA VAL A 444 -1.36 -4.82 23.02
C VAL A 444 -0.82 -5.81 21.99
N TRP A 445 -0.08 -5.36 20.99
CA TRP A 445 0.52 -6.19 19.95
C TRP A 445 1.64 -7.10 20.49
N SER A 446 2.31 -6.69 21.56
CA SER A 446 3.33 -7.50 22.25
C SER A 446 2.78 -8.22 23.48
N THR A 447 1.80 -7.63 24.19
CA THR A 447 1.30 -8.17 25.47
C THR A 447 0.00 -8.94 25.34
N GLY A 448 -0.64 -8.96 24.17
CA GLY A 448 -1.99 -9.48 23.98
C GLY A 448 -2.11 -10.99 23.82
N GLY A 449 -1.00 -11.75 23.79
CA GLY A 449 -1.00 -13.22 23.80
C GLY A 449 -1.41 -13.86 22.48
N CYS A 450 -1.19 -13.20 21.32
CA CYS A 450 -1.51 -13.76 20.01
C CYS A 450 -0.30 -13.85 19.08
N THR A 451 -0.29 -14.85 18.21
CA THR A 451 0.56 -14.86 17.02
C THR A 451 -0.17 -14.15 15.88
N SER A 452 0.37 -13.07 15.35
CA SER A 452 -0.24 -12.28 14.27
C SER A 452 0.71 -12.08 13.10
N TRP A 453 0.17 -11.71 11.94
CA TRP A 453 0.95 -11.35 10.76
C TRP A 453 1.75 -10.03 10.92
N TYR A 454 1.63 -9.39 12.07
CA TYR A 454 2.46 -8.25 12.45
C TYR A 454 3.89 -8.65 12.84
N LEU A 455 4.07 -9.91 13.25
CA LEU A 455 5.32 -10.47 13.73
C LEU A 455 6.06 -11.17 12.59
N ASP A 456 7.37 -10.98 12.54
CA ASP A 456 8.24 -11.77 11.69
C ASP A 456 8.48 -13.17 12.28
N GLU A 457 9.32 -13.97 11.66
CA GLU A 457 9.66 -15.34 12.10
C GLU A 457 10.34 -15.39 13.47
N ASN A 458 11.01 -14.30 13.87
CA ASN A 458 11.67 -14.15 15.16
C ASN A 458 10.72 -13.63 16.25
N GLY A 459 9.44 -13.40 15.92
CA GLY A 459 8.45 -12.86 16.85
C GLY A 459 8.56 -11.34 17.09
N VAL A 460 9.36 -10.64 16.28
CA VAL A 460 9.52 -9.18 16.36
C VAL A 460 8.44 -8.49 15.52
N ASN A 461 7.82 -7.46 16.07
CA ASN A 461 6.83 -6.67 15.35
C ASN A 461 7.50 -5.65 14.44
N THR A 462 7.73 -6.03 13.19
CA THR A 462 8.32 -5.18 12.15
C THR A 462 7.29 -4.43 11.30
N THR A 463 5.99 -4.62 11.59
CA THR A 463 4.90 -4.12 10.74
C THR A 463 4.24 -2.86 11.28
N VAL A 464 3.85 -2.84 12.57
CA VAL A 464 2.95 -1.81 13.12
C VAL A 464 3.74 -0.64 13.73
N TRP A 465 3.22 0.57 13.55
CA TRP A 465 3.71 1.78 14.23
C TRP A 465 3.13 1.88 15.64
N PRO A 466 3.96 1.94 16.70
CA PRO A 466 3.52 1.98 18.10
C PRO A 466 3.22 3.41 18.60
N GLY A 467 2.45 4.18 17.84
CA GLY A 467 2.15 5.56 18.19
C GLY A 467 0.98 6.15 17.41
N THR A 468 0.75 7.43 17.60
CA THR A 468 -0.24 8.21 16.86
C THR A 468 0.25 8.50 15.44
N THR A 469 -0.68 8.74 14.50
CA THR A 469 -0.32 9.18 13.15
C THR A 469 0.27 10.59 13.17
N THR A 470 -0.10 11.41 14.15
CA THR A 470 0.49 12.74 14.40
C THR A 470 1.97 12.65 14.77
N GLU A 471 2.35 11.73 15.65
CA GLU A 471 3.76 11.49 15.99
C GLU A 471 4.56 11.04 14.77
N PHE A 472 4.04 10.11 13.97
CA PHE A 472 4.69 9.67 12.76
C PHE A 472 4.86 10.80 11.74
N ARG A 473 3.80 11.59 11.51
CA ARG A 473 3.85 12.76 10.64
C ARG A 473 4.88 13.79 11.08
N SER A 474 5.04 13.99 12.38
CA SER A 474 6.07 14.87 12.93
C SER A 474 7.48 14.33 12.65
N ALA A 475 7.69 13.02 12.88
CA ALA A 475 8.97 12.36 12.64
C ALA A 475 9.39 12.31 11.16
N THR A 476 8.41 12.29 10.24
CA THR A 476 8.65 12.25 8.79
C THR A 476 8.46 13.61 8.10
N ARG A 477 8.46 14.70 8.87
CA ARG A 477 8.21 16.04 8.33
C ARG A 477 9.37 16.55 7.48
N ARG A 478 10.60 16.21 7.85
CA ARG A 478 11.84 16.64 7.19
C ARG A 478 12.88 15.54 7.23
N VAL A 479 13.75 15.54 6.25
CA VAL A 479 14.98 14.74 6.22
C VAL A 479 16.02 15.44 7.12
N ASP A 480 16.62 14.67 8.00
CA ASP A 480 17.78 15.12 8.77
C ASP A 480 19.04 14.57 8.09
N LEU A 481 19.78 15.44 7.41
CA LEU A 481 21.00 15.05 6.69
C LEU A 481 22.08 14.45 7.61
N ALA A 482 22.03 14.71 8.91
CA ALA A 482 22.94 14.06 9.87
C ALA A 482 22.70 12.54 10.00
N GLU A 483 21.55 12.04 9.57
CA GLU A 483 21.21 10.61 9.56
C GLU A 483 21.60 9.89 8.25
N TYR A 484 22.22 10.63 7.30
CA TYR A 484 22.61 10.11 6.00
C TYR A 484 24.09 10.32 5.71
N ASP A 485 24.67 9.41 4.94
CA ASP A 485 25.95 9.60 4.28
C ASP A 485 25.69 10.19 2.90
N LEU A 486 26.38 11.29 2.59
CA LEU A 486 26.34 11.92 1.28
C LEU A 486 27.38 11.27 0.37
N ILE A 487 26.93 10.65 -0.69
CA ILE A 487 27.76 10.02 -1.72
C ILE A 487 27.83 10.97 -2.92
N ARG A 488 29.05 11.22 -3.42
CA ARG A 488 29.28 11.96 -4.66
C ARG A 488 30.13 11.13 -5.60
N PRO A 489 30.07 11.36 -6.93
CA PRO A 489 31.00 10.74 -7.85
C PRO A 489 32.44 11.07 -7.41
N PRO A 490 33.40 10.17 -7.62
CA PRO A 490 34.80 10.52 -7.46
C PRO A 490 35.09 11.78 -8.27
N ALA A 491 35.83 12.73 -7.68
CA ALA A 491 36.26 13.92 -8.41
C ALA A 491 36.89 13.47 -9.72
N ALA A 492 36.42 14.00 -10.85
CA ALA A 492 37.10 13.75 -12.13
C ALA A 492 38.57 14.09 -11.89
N GLY A 493 39.45 13.09 -12.04
CA GLY A 493 40.88 13.32 -11.98
C GLY A 493 41.23 14.47 -12.93
N PRO A 494 42.33 15.22 -12.69
CA PRO A 494 42.67 16.38 -13.53
C PRO A 494 42.60 15.96 -15.00
N GLY A 495 41.50 16.37 -15.63
CA GLY A 495 41.23 16.05 -17.03
C GLY A 495 42.39 16.61 -17.86
N LEU A 496 42.86 15.81 -18.79
CA LEU A 496 43.68 16.29 -19.88
C LEU A 496 43.08 17.64 -20.33
N GLU A 497 43.89 18.70 -20.22
CA GLU A 497 43.57 20.01 -20.80
C GLU A 497 43.08 19.79 -22.24
N PRO A 498 41.98 20.43 -22.66
CA PRO A 498 41.60 20.35 -24.05
C PRO A 498 42.77 20.89 -24.86
N ALA A 499 43.23 20.10 -25.86
CA ALA A 499 44.28 20.49 -26.78
C ALA A 499 43.95 21.89 -27.31
N PRO A 500 44.96 22.81 -27.41
CA PRO A 500 44.70 24.16 -27.87
C PRO A 500 44.05 24.10 -29.25
N ALA A 501 42.93 24.77 -29.40
CA ALA A 501 42.23 24.91 -30.65
C ALA A 501 43.21 25.49 -31.71
N SER A 502 43.40 24.78 -32.80
CA SER A 502 44.17 25.27 -33.94
C SER A 502 43.49 26.54 -34.46
N GLU A 503 44.22 27.66 -34.40
CA GLU A 503 43.83 28.92 -35.04
C GLU A 503 43.65 28.68 -36.54
N THR A 504 42.42 28.62 -37.02
CA THR A 504 42.08 28.78 -38.41
C THR A 504 41.70 30.25 -38.62
N GLU A 505 42.45 30.92 -39.48
CA GLU A 505 42.22 32.31 -39.92
C GLU A 505 40.77 32.46 -40.44
N PRO A 506 40.12 33.63 -40.23
CA PRO A 506 38.78 33.84 -40.70
C PRO A 506 38.77 34.20 -42.17
N GLU A 507 38.15 33.39 -43.00
CA GLU A 507 37.78 33.72 -44.39
C GLU A 507 36.65 34.74 -44.40
N ALA A 508 36.79 35.79 -45.22
CA ALA A 508 35.93 36.97 -45.27
C ALA A 508 34.48 36.64 -45.64
N ALA A 509 33.55 37.02 -44.79
CA ALA A 509 32.13 36.90 -45.04
C ALA A 509 31.63 38.02 -45.96
N SER A 510 30.97 37.65 -47.07
CA SER A 510 30.13 38.52 -47.90
C SER A 510 28.78 38.72 -47.22
N GLU A 511 28.32 39.98 -47.19
CA GLU A 511 27.01 40.45 -46.69
C GLU A 511 25.85 39.80 -47.45
N PRO A 512 24.74 39.42 -46.81
CA PRO A 512 23.48 39.20 -47.49
C PRO A 512 22.54 40.41 -47.32
N GLU A 513 21.89 40.73 -48.38
CA GLU A 513 20.90 41.76 -48.56
C GLU A 513 19.66 41.61 -47.64
N THR A 514 19.13 42.77 -47.25
CA THR A 514 17.91 42.94 -46.49
C THR A 514 16.66 42.55 -47.26
N GLU A 515 15.84 41.64 -46.73
CA GLU A 515 14.44 41.53 -47.12
C GLU A 515 13.52 41.60 -45.90
N THR A 516 12.45 42.37 -46.07
CA THR A 516 11.54 43.03 -45.15
C THR A 516 10.52 42.09 -44.49
N GLU A 517 10.16 42.39 -43.23
CA GLU A 517 8.92 41.92 -42.53
C GLU A 517 7.64 41.94 -43.41
N PRO A 518 6.64 41.03 -43.23
CA PRO A 518 5.77 41.08 -42.04
C PRO A 518 5.12 39.71 -41.68
N VAL A 519 5.38 39.14 -40.51
CA VAL A 519 4.59 38.01 -39.97
C VAL A 519 4.20 38.19 -38.49
N ARG A 520 4.49 39.30 -37.83
CA ARG A 520 4.14 39.47 -36.39
C ARG A 520 2.74 40.04 -36.10
N ALA A 521 1.92 40.38 -37.11
CA ALA A 521 0.61 41.01 -36.89
C ALA A 521 -0.60 40.05 -36.83
N ALA A 522 -0.45 38.78 -37.20
CA ALA A 522 -1.58 37.83 -37.25
C ALA A 522 -1.84 37.07 -35.91
N ALA A 523 -0.82 36.86 -35.09
CA ALA A 523 -0.97 36.10 -33.84
C ALA A 523 -1.65 36.93 -32.70
N ALA A 524 -1.48 38.25 -32.69
CA ALA A 524 -2.05 39.11 -31.66
C ALA A 524 -3.57 39.38 -31.83
N ARG A 525 -4.13 39.17 -33.02
CA ARG A 525 -5.58 39.36 -33.28
C ARG A 525 -6.44 38.15 -32.93
N SER A 526 -5.86 36.93 -32.94
CA SER A 526 -6.57 35.69 -32.58
C SER A 526 -6.78 35.56 -31.06
N ALA A 527 -5.81 35.95 -30.23
CA ALA A 527 -5.90 35.89 -28.79
C ALA A 527 -6.95 36.87 -28.20
N ARG A 528 -7.09 38.08 -28.77
CA ARG A 528 -8.09 39.05 -28.31
C ARG A 528 -9.53 38.71 -28.71
N ARG A 529 -9.75 37.85 -29.70
CA ARG A 529 -11.08 37.42 -30.14
C ARG A 529 -11.59 36.24 -29.29
N ALA A 530 -10.72 35.41 -28.76
CA ALA A 530 -11.08 34.32 -27.86
C ALA A 530 -11.46 34.81 -26.46
N GLN A 531 -10.78 35.87 -25.98
CA GLN A 531 -11.05 36.43 -24.65
C GLN A 531 -12.39 37.20 -24.60
N LYS A 532 -12.77 37.92 -25.69
CA LYS A 532 -14.06 38.62 -25.77
C LYS A 532 -15.27 37.68 -25.93
N LYS A 533 -15.08 36.44 -26.39
CA LYS A 533 -16.17 35.47 -26.50
C LYS A 533 -16.42 34.74 -25.16
N ALA A 534 -15.41 34.61 -24.31
CA ALA A 534 -15.55 34.02 -22.97
C ALA A 534 -16.20 34.96 -21.94
N GLU A 535 -16.19 36.28 -22.18
CA GLU A 535 -16.83 37.28 -21.30
C GLU A 535 -18.29 37.58 -21.69
N ALA A 536 -18.78 37.05 -22.81
CA ALA A 536 -20.16 37.25 -23.27
C ALA A 536 -21.09 36.06 -22.99
N ASP A 537 -20.52 34.90 -22.55
CA ASP A 537 -21.26 33.67 -22.24
C ASP A 537 -21.18 33.30 -20.73
N ALA A 538 -20.86 34.29 -19.84
CA ALA A 538 -20.85 34.13 -18.38
C ALA A 538 -22.02 34.86 -17.72
#